data_a316c67746a6d82290cf2e38669c357f
#
_entry.id   a316c67746a6d82290cf2e38669c357f
#
_cell.length_a   1.000
_cell.length_b   1.000
_cell.length_c   1.000
_cell.angle_alpha   90.00
_cell.angle_beta   90.00
_cell.angle_gamma   90.00
#
_symmetry.space_group_name_H-M   'P 1'
#
loop_
_entity.id
_entity.type
_entity.pdbx_description
1 polymer ?
#
loop_
_entity_poly.entity_id
_entity_poly.type
_entity_poly.pdbx_seq_one_letter_code
_entity_poly.pdbx_strand_id
1 'polypeptide(L)'
;MDKKVLEQLLQTYFGCKKAFRTDGYSTSAGENAAHKLKSLLIDLGYLVGRRDDMNKIVDDITKTMVYGGELPKGYQPEYNKTAGCLEEILQTYFGSKRPFKMCGELTESGGRAYTKLISLLYEFSEIYDINGKINDIVDTLDYIADETPL
;
A
#
# COMPACT_ATOMS: atom_id res chain seq x y z
N MET A 1 5.21 8.38 -12.56
CA MET A 1 6.20 7.89 -11.55
C MET A 1 7.33 7.18 -12.27
N ASP A 2 8.54 7.39 -11.80
CA ASP A 2 9.72 6.71 -12.34
C ASP A 2 9.69 5.23 -11.96
N LYS A 3 10.05 4.34 -12.89
CA LYS A 3 10.08 2.89 -12.62
C LYS A 3 11.02 2.52 -11.48
N LYS A 4 12.18 3.19 -11.37
CA LYS A 4 13.13 2.92 -10.28
C LYS A 4 12.53 3.27 -8.92
N VAL A 5 11.81 4.37 -8.84
CA VAL A 5 11.14 4.78 -7.59
C VAL A 5 10.08 3.77 -7.22
N LEU A 6 9.25 3.36 -8.19
CA LEU A 6 8.22 2.36 -7.94
C LEU A 6 8.84 1.02 -7.51
N GLU A 7 9.91 0.59 -8.18
CA GLU A 7 10.60 -0.65 -7.80
C GLU A 7 11.11 -0.60 -6.37
N GLN A 8 11.68 0.54 -5.95
CA GLN A 8 12.13 0.70 -4.57
C GLN A 8 10.99 0.62 -3.56
N LEU A 9 9.84 1.21 -3.88
CA LEU A 9 8.65 1.11 -3.03
C LEU A 9 8.20 -0.35 -2.90
N LEU A 10 8.14 -1.07 -4.02
CA LEU A 10 7.71 -2.47 -4.02
C LEU A 10 8.69 -3.37 -3.28
N GLN A 11 10.00 -3.09 -3.37
CA GLN A 11 11.02 -3.82 -2.63
C GLN A 11 10.90 -3.55 -1.12
N THR A 12 10.84 -2.28 -0.76
CA THR A 12 10.88 -1.86 0.64
C THR A 12 9.63 -2.27 1.42
N TYR A 13 8.46 -2.11 0.82
CA TYR A 13 7.20 -2.27 1.54
C TYR A 13 6.52 -3.62 1.30
N PHE A 14 6.79 -4.26 0.19
CA PHE A 14 6.12 -5.51 -0.18
C PHE A 14 7.08 -6.66 -0.49
N GLY A 15 8.36 -6.47 -0.24
CA GLY A 15 9.34 -7.55 -0.37
C GLY A 15 9.58 -8.05 -1.78
N CYS A 16 9.22 -7.28 -2.79
CA CYS A 16 9.45 -7.64 -4.19
C CYS A 16 10.91 -7.42 -4.55
N LYS A 17 11.65 -8.49 -4.85
CA LYS A 17 13.09 -8.40 -5.14
C LYS A 17 13.37 -7.71 -6.46
N LYS A 18 12.57 -7.99 -7.50
CA LYS A 18 12.77 -7.46 -8.83
C LYS A 18 11.41 -7.19 -9.48
N ALA A 19 11.03 -5.92 -9.56
CA ALA A 19 9.74 -5.51 -10.10
C ALA A 19 9.76 -5.38 -11.61
N PHE A 20 10.90 -5.01 -12.21
CA PHE A 20 11.05 -4.80 -13.65
C PHE A 20 12.19 -5.61 -14.23
N ARG A 21 12.00 -6.08 -15.46
CA ARG A 21 13.02 -6.76 -16.25
C ARG A 21 14.02 -5.72 -16.80
N THR A 22 15.16 -6.20 -17.28
CA THR A 22 16.17 -5.33 -17.91
C THR A 22 15.62 -4.63 -19.15
N ASP A 23 14.65 -5.26 -19.85
CA ASP A 23 13.99 -4.65 -21.02
C ASP A 23 12.90 -3.64 -20.66
N GLY A 24 12.67 -3.40 -19.37
CA GLY A 24 11.71 -2.41 -18.90
C GLY A 24 10.31 -2.93 -18.62
N TYR A 25 10.02 -4.18 -18.96
CA TYR A 25 8.72 -4.77 -18.67
C TYR A 25 8.66 -5.26 -17.21
N SER A 26 7.46 -5.27 -16.66
CA SER A 26 7.26 -5.75 -15.29
C SER A 26 7.39 -7.27 -15.19
N THR A 27 7.88 -7.73 -14.04
CA THR A 27 7.91 -9.17 -13.71
C THR A 27 6.57 -9.58 -13.09
N SER A 28 6.32 -10.88 -12.98
CA SER A 28 5.14 -11.39 -12.27
C SER A 28 5.16 -10.97 -10.80
N ALA A 29 6.34 -10.99 -10.15
CA ALA A 29 6.48 -10.52 -8.78
C ALA A 29 6.18 -9.03 -8.66
N GLY A 30 6.62 -8.23 -9.64
CA GLY A 30 6.32 -6.80 -9.70
C GLY A 30 4.83 -6.55 -9.87
N GLU A 31 4.17 -7.29 -10.75
CA GLU A 31 2.71 -7.16 -10.93
C GLU A 31 1.94 -7.52 -9.66
N ASN A 32 2.33 -8.60 -8.97
CA ASN A 32 1.72 -8.97 -7.69
C ASN A 32 1.87 -7.89 -6.63
N ALA A 33 3.09 -7.38 -6.47
CA ALA A 33 3.38 -6.34 -5.49
C ALA A 33 2.64 -5.04 -5.81
N ALA A 34 2.61 -4.65 -7.09
CA ALA A 34 1.89 -3.46 -7.53
C ALA A 34 0.38 -3.61 -7.32
N HIS A 35 -0.17 -4.80 -7.56
CA HIS A 35 -1.58 -5.07 -7.29
C HIS A 35 -1.90 -4.88 -5.81
N LYS A 36 -1.05 -5.40 -4.94
CA LYS A 36 -1.20 -5.27 -3.49
C LYS A 36 -1.14 -3.79 -3.07
N LEU A 37 -0.18 -3.05 -3.60
CA LEU A 37 -0.06 -1.61 -3.32
C LEU A 37 -1.30 -0.85 -3.79
N LYS A 38 -1.78 -1.10 -5.00
CA LYS A 38 -2.99 -0.45 -5.53
C LYS A 38 -4.21 -0.75 -4.66
N SER A 39 -4.37 -2.00 -4.24
CA SER A 39 -5.47 -2.39 -3.36
C SER A 39 -5.40 -1.69 -2.01
N LEU A 40 -4.20 -1.55 -1.45
CA LEU A 40 -3.99 -0.80 -0.21
C LEU A 40 -4.44 0.65 -0.35
N LEU A 41 -4.03 1.31 -1.44
CA LEU A 41 -4.39 2.71 -1.67
C LEU A 41 -5.90 2.88 -1.85
N ILE A 42 -6.55 1.94 -2.54
CA ILE A 42 -8.02 1.97 -2.69
C ILE A 42 -8.69 1.81 -1.32
N ASP A 43 -8.26 0.85 -0.52
CA ASP A 43 -8.81 0.64 0.82
C ASP A 43 -8.60 1.86 1.71
N LEU A 44 -7.43 2.48 1.67
CA LEU A 44 -7.15 3.71 2.41
C LEU A 44 -8.08 4.84 1.95
N GLY A 45 -8.29 4.98 0.65
CA GLY A 45 -9.17 6.00 0.11
C GLY A 45 -10.59 5.89 0.66
N TYR A 46 -11.09 4.68 0.77
CA TYR A 46 -12.41 4.43 1.40
C TYR A 46 -12.40 4.74 2.90
N LEU A 47 -11.36 4.29 3.61
CA LEU A 47 -11.29 4.43 5.05
C LEU A 47 -11.22 5.90 5.49
N VAL A 48 -10.42 6.71 4.80
CA VAL A 48 -10.19 8.12 5.18
C VAL A 48 -10.97 9.12 4.35
N GLY A 49 -11.81 8.68 3.42
CA GLY A 49 -12.62 9.58 2.59
C GLY A 49 -11.84 10.33 1.51
N ARG A 50 -10.76 9.74 1.01
CA ARG A 50 -9.88 10.36 -0.01
C ARG A 50 -9.76 9.49 -1.26
N ARG A 51 -10.88 8.97 -1.74
CA ARG A 51 -10.91 8.03 -2.87
C ARG A 51 -10.30 8.63 -4.14
N ASP A 52 -10.65 9.87 -4.47
CA ASP A 52 -10.17 10.49 -5.71
C ASP A 52 -8.66 10.69 -5.69
N ASP A 53 -8.11 11.13 -4.57
CA ASP A 53 -6.66 11.32 -4.42
C ASP A 53 -5.92 9.99 -4.53
N MET A 54 -6.43 8.94 -3.89
CA MET A 54 -5.80 7.63 -3.96
C MET A 54 -5.92 7.01 -5.34
N ASN A 55 -7.05 7.19 -6.01
CA ASN A 55 -7.26 6.67 -7.38
C ASN A 55 -6.29 7.28 -8.38
N LYS A 56 -5.93 8.55 -8.23
CA LYS A 56 -4.92 9.19 -9.10
C LYS A 56 -3.56 8.50 -8.99
N ILE A 57 -3.17 8.14 -7.77
CA ILE A 57 -1.91 7.42 -7.54
C ILE A 57 -2.01 6.02 -8.11
N VAL A 58 -3.14 5.33 -7.90
CA VAL A 58 -3.39 4.00 -8.47
C VAL A 58 -3.28 4.01 -9.99
N ASP A 59 -3.88 5.00 -10.64
CA ASP A 59 -3.82 5.13 -12.10
C ASP A 59 -2.38 5.33 -12.58
N ASP A 60 -1.60 6.13 -11.87
CA ASP A 60 -0.20 6.36 -12.22
C ASP A 60 0.64 5.10 -12.04
N ILE A 61 0.42 4.34 -10.99
CA ILE A 61 1.07 3.05 -10.79
C ILE A 61 0.73 2.11 -11.95
N THR A 62 -0.54 2.05 -12.33
CA THR A 62 -1.00 1.21 -13.43
C THR A 62 -0.30 1.58 -14.74
N LYS A 63 -0.14 2.88 -15.00
CA LYS A 63 0.56 3.36 -16.21
C LYS A 63 2.06 3.08 -16.17
N THR A 64 2.66 3.06 -15.00
CA THR A 64 4.09 2.81 -14.81
C THR A 64 4.43 1.34 -14.99
N MET A 65 3.54 0.45 -14.57
CA MET A 65 3.69 -0.99 -14.76
C MET A 65 3.42 -1.33 -16.22
N VAL A 66 4.42 -1.87 -16.89
CA VAL A 66 4.33 -2.23 -18.30
C VAL A 66 4.40 -3.73 -18.43
N TYR A 67 3.25 -4.34 -18.70
CA TYR A 67 3.17 -5.77 -18.90
C TYR A 67 3.53 -6.12 -20.35
N GLY A 68 4.63 -6.82 -20.55
CA GLY A 68 5.21 -7.05 -21.89
C GLY A 68 5.08 -8.45 -22.42
N GLY A 69 4.31 -9.31 -21.80
CA GLY A 69 4.12 -10.69 -22.23
C GLY A 69 2.88 -11.26 -21.61
N GLU A 70 2.54 -12.50 -21.97
CA GLU A 70 1.42 -13.17 -21.32
C GLU A 70 1.82 -13.61 -19.92
N LEU A 71 0.96 -13.33 -18.96
CA LEU A 71 1.11 -13.88 -17.61
C LEU A 71 1.00 -15.41 -17.71
N PRO A 72 1.72 -16.15 -16.86
CA PRO A 72 1.60 -17.60 -16.85
C PRO A 72 0.13 -18.02 -16.76
N LYS A 73 -0.22 -19.10 -17.48
CA LYS A 73 -1.58 -19.61 -17.44
C LYS A 73 -1.97 -19.92 -16.00
N GLY A 74 -3.12 -19.41 -15.56
CA GLY A 74 -3.57 -19.57 -14.19
C GLY A 74 -2.97 -18.57 -13.21
N TYR A 75 -2.24 -17.56 -13.71
CA TYR A 75 -1.69 -16.52 -12.85
C TYR A 75 -2.80 -15.78 -12.11
N GLN A 76 -2.60 -15.61 -10.83
CA GLN A 76 -3.47 -14.81 -9.96
C GLN A 76 -2.59 -14.00 -9.03
N PRO A 77 -2.89 -12.71 -8.82
CA PRO A 77 -2.21 -11.96 -7.78
C PRO A 77 -2.38 -12.69 -6.44
N GLU A 78 -1.33 -12.75 -5.65
CA GLU A 78 -1.40 -13.38 -4.33
C GLU A 78 -2.43 -12.71 -3.42
N TYR A 79 -2.61 -11.41 -3.62
CA TYR A 79 -3.56 -10.64 -2.85
C TYR A 79 -4.86 -10.45 -3.62
N ASN A 80 -5.99 -10.85 -3.03
CA ASN A 80 -7.31 -10.66 -3.60
C ASN A 80 -8.36 -10.28 -2.54
N LYS A 81 -7.91 -9.91 -1.33
CA LYS A 81 -8.80 -9.57 -0.21
C LYS A 81 -8.91 -8.06 -0.05
N THR A 82 -10.13 -7.55 0.17
CA THR A 82 -10.39 -6.16 0.46
C THR A 82 -10.45 -5.94 1.97
N ALA A 83 -9.80 -4.90 2.45
CA ALA A 83 -9.78 -4.55 3.88
C ALA A 83 -10.72 -3.39 4.16
N GLY A 84 -11.56 -3.51 5.18
CA GLY A 84 -12.58 -2.52 5.52
C GLY A 84 -12.26 -1.61 6.70
N CYS A 85 -11.19 -1.87 7.44
CA CYS A 85 -10.81 -1.07 8.60
C CYS A 85 -9.29 -1.06 8.78
N LEU A 86 -8.79 -0.19 9.66
CA LEU A 86 -7.35 -0.06 9.88
C LEU A 86 -6.73 -1.37 10.36
N GLU A 87 -7.39 -2.09 11.28
CA GLU A 87 -6.88 -3.39 11.74
C GLU A 87 -6.70 -4.36 10.58
N GLU A 88 -7.69 -4.49 9.71
CA GLU A 88 -7.61 -5.37 8.55
C GLU A 88 -6.53 -4.93 7.57
N ILE A 89 -6.32 -3.63 7.40
CA ILE A 89 -5.26 -3.09 6.55
C ILE A 89 -3.89 -3.53 7.09
N LEU A 90 -3.66 -3.37 8.38
CA LEU A 90 -2.38 -3.77 8.99
C LEU A 90 -2.16 -5.27 8.92
N GLN A 91 -3.22 -6.07 9.05
CA GLN A 91 -3.16 -7.53 8.90
C GLN A 91 -2.89 -7.93 7.46
N THR A 92 -3.69 -7.41 6.54
CA THR A 92 -3.70 -7.86 5.15
C THR A 92 -2.45 -7.44 4.38
N TYR A 93 -2.03 -6.18 4.54
CA TYR A 93 -0.96 -5.61 3.72
C TYR A 93 0.40 -5.66 4.38
N PHE A 94 0.46 -5.68 5.70
CA PHE A 94 1.73 -5.62 6.43
C PHE A 94 1.96 -6.82 7.33
N GLY A 95 1.06 -7.80 7.29
CA GLY A 95 1.27 -9.07 7.97
C GLY A 95 1.21 -9.04 9.48
N SER A 96 0.68 -7.98 10.08
CA SER A 96 0.50 -7.93 11.53
C SER A 96 -0.67 -8.81 11.93
N LYS A 97 -0.41 -9.91 12.62
CA LYS A 97 -1.48 -10.85 13.01
C LYS A 97 -2.43 -10.25 14.04
N ARG A 98 -1.90 -9.40 14.91
CA ARG A 98 -2.66 -8.79 15.99
C ARG A 98 -2.24 -7.34 16.16
N PRO A 99 -2.81 -6.41 15.34
CA PRO A 99 -2.36 -5.03 15.37
C PRO A 99 -2.74 -4.27 16.63
N PHE A 100 -3.88 -4.64 17.26
CA PHE A 100 -4.40 -3.92 18.42
C PHE A 100 -4.56 -4.85 19.61
N LYS A 101 -4.26 -4.32 20.80
CA LYS A 101 -4.55 -4.98 22.07
C LYS A 101 -6.03 -4.87 22.38
N MET A 102 -6.51 -5.67 23.32
CA MET A 102 -7.90 -5.60 23.78
C MET A 102 -8.27 -4.22 24.32
N CYS A 103 -7.29 -3.49 24.87
CA CYS A 103 -7.51 -2.11 25.35
C CYS A 103 -7.58 -1.07 24.24
N GLY A 104 -7.39 -1.46 22.96
CA GLY A 104 -7.42 -0.56 21.82
C GLY A 104 -6.07 0.03 21.42
N GLU A 105 -5.02 -0.19 22.21
CA GLU A 105 -3.67 0.28 21.86
C GLU A 105 -3.03 -0.63 20.83
N LEU A 106 -2.13 -0.06 20.02
CA LEU A 106 -1.35 -0.84 19.08
C LEU A 106 -0.42 -1.81 19.82
N THR A 107 -0.35 -3.06 19.32
CA THR A 107 0.66 -4.00 19.75
C THR A 107 2.02 -3.59 19.16
N GLU A 108 3.10 -4.23 19.59
CA GLU A 108 4.42 -4.00 19.00
C GLU A 108 4.40 -4.29 17.49
N SER A 109 3.81 -5.41 17.09
CA SER A 109 3.68 -5.78 15.69
C SER A 109 2.78 -4.78 14.94
N GLY A 110 1.68 -4.36 15.54
CA GLY A 110 0.79 -3.34 14.96
C GLY A 110 1.47 -1.99 14.82
N GLY A 111 2.27 -1.59 15.80
CA GLY A 111 3.04 -0.36 15.75
C GLY A 111 4.06 -0.36 14.60
N ARG A 112 4.75 -1.47 14.39
CA ARG A 112 5.69 -1.60 13.27
C ARG A 112 4.97 -1.54 11.93
N ALA A 113 3.83 -2.22 11.80
CA ALA A 113 3.02 -2.19 10.58
C ALA A 113 2.49 -0.78 10.31
N TYR A 114 2.00 -0.11 11.34
CA TYR A 114 1.48 1.25 11.22
C TYR A 114 2.58 2.23 10.81
N THR A 115 3.75 2.14 11.42
CA THR A 115 4.91 2.98 11.05
C THR A 115 5.28 2.77 9.58
N LYS A 116 5.25 1.52 9.11
CA LYS A 116 5.54 1.20 7.72
C LYS A 116 4.51 1.82 6.78
N LEU A 117 3.23 1.75 7.13
CA LEU A 117 2.15 2.39 6.36
C LEU A 117 2.35 3.91 6.28
N ILE A 118 2.62 4.56 7.40
CA ILE A 118 2.81 6.00 7.44
C ILE A 118 4.05 6.41 6.64
N SER A 119 5.15 5.65 6.72
CA SER A 119 6.35 5.90 5.93
C SER A 119 6.06 5.83 4.44
N LEU A 120 5.28 4.84 4.01
CA LEU A 120 4.88 4.71 2.61
C LEU A 120 4.09 5.94 2.15
N LEU A 121 3.15 6.41 2.95
CA LEU A 121 2.35 7.59 2.62
C LEU A 121 3.22 8.85 2.49
N TYR A 122 4.22 9.04 3.36
CA TYR A 122 5.14 10.17 3.25
C TYR A 122 6.02 10.08 2.01
N GLU A 123 6.40 8.89 1.57
CA GLU A 123 7.12 8.74 0.31
C GLU A 123 6.26 9.17 -0.89
N PHE A 124 4.98 8.81 -0.90
CA PHE A 124 4.05 9.32 -1.93
C PHE A 124 3.90 10.82 -1.86
N SER A 125 3.90 11.39 -0.66
CA SER A 125 3.85 12.83 -0.45
C SER A 125 4.99 13.54 -1.18
N GLU A 126 6.20 13.01 -1.11
CA GLU A 126 7.37 13.59 -1.79
C GLU A 126 7.29 13.39 -3.29
N ILE A 127 6.90 12.19 -3.75
CA ILE A 127 6.84 11.87 -5.18
C ILE A 127 5.86 12.76 -5.91
N TYR A 128 4.72 13.06 -5.32
CA TYR A 128 3.63 13.79 -5.96
C TYR A 128 3.47 15.23 -5.47
N ASP A 129 4.34 15.68 -4.56
CA ASP A 129 4.26 17.02 -3.96
C ASP A 129 2.86 17.35 -3.41
N ILE A 130 2.32 16.39 -2.63
CA ILE A 130 0.98 16.49 -2.04
C ILE A 130 1.02 16.44 -0.52
N ASN A 131 1.99 17.12 0.09
CA ASN A 131 2.23 17.07 1.54
C ASN A 131 0.98 17.37 2.36
N GLY A 132 0.21 18.39 1.99
CA GLY A 132 -1.00 18.75 2.72
C GLY A 132 -2.04 17.65 2.72
N LYS A 133 -2.27 17.01 1.57
CA LYS A 133 -3.24 15.91 1.44
C LYS A 133 -2.80 14.68 2.23
N ILE A 134 -1.53 14.34 2.17
CA ILE A 134 -0.99 13.19 2.90
C ILE A 134 -1.05 13.46 4.41
N ASN A 135 -0.74 14.68 4.86
CA ASN A 135 -0.85 15.04 6.27
C ASN A 135 -2.29 14.87 6.77
N ASP A 136 -3.28 15.26 5.97
CA ASP A 136 -4.69 15.05 6.32
C ASP A 136 -5.02 13.55 6.45
N ILE A 137 -4.50 12.72 5.54
CA ILE A 137 -4.71 11.28 5.60
C ILE A 137 -4.06 10.70 6.86
N VAL A 138 -2.82 11.09 7.15
CA VAL A 138 -2.09 10.62 8.34
C VAL A 138 -2.83 11.04 9.61
N ASP A 139 -3.28 12.28 9.69
CA ASP A 139 -4.04 12.78 10.85
C ASP A 139 -5.33 11.98 11.04
N THR A 140 -6.03 11.66 9.95
CA THR A 140 -7.24 10.85 10.01
C THR A 140 -6.93 9.43 10.50
N LEU A 141 -5.84 8.83 10.02
CA LEU A 141 -5.41 7.50 10.47
C LEU A 141 -5.01 7.50 11.94
N ASP A 142 -4.30 8.53 12.40
CA ASP A 142 -3.94 8.66 13.81
C ASP A 142 -5.19 8.76 14.69
N TYR A 143 -6.19 9.52 14.25
CA TYR A 143 -7.46 9.61 14.94
C TYR A 143 -8.16 8.24 15.00
N ILE A 144 -8.20 7.52 13.88
CA ILE A 144 -8.81 6.19 13.80
C ILE A 144 -8.09 5.21 14.74
N ALA A 145 -6.74 5.25 14.76
CA ALA A 145 -5.95 4.38 15.63
C ALA A 145 -6.24 4.65 17.11
N ASP A 146 -6.38 5.92 17.50
CA ASP A 146 -6.68 6.31 18.87
C ASP A 146 -8.11 5.95 19.29
N GLU A 147 -9.03 5.95 18.35
CA GLU A 147 -10.46 5.71 18.58
C GLU A 147 -10.88 4.26 18.29
N THR A 148 -9.94 3.37 18.01
CA THR A 148 -10.28 1.97 17.72
C THR A 148 -10.98 1.35 18.94
N PRO A 149 -12.20 0.81 18.79
CA PRO A 149 -12.94 0.25 19.92
C PRO A 149 -12.29 -1.04 20.42
N LEU A 150 -12.50 -1.30 21.67
CA LEU A 150 -12.03 -2.52 22.33
C LEU A 150 -12.70 -3.76 21.75
#